data_0ecbdd93a0b601ad87cd965c5ac7a499
#
_entry.id   0ecbdd93a0b601ad87cd965c5ac7a499
#
_cell.length_a   1.000
_cell.length_b   1.000
_cell.length_c   1.000
_cell.angle_alpha   90.00
_cell.angle_beta   90.00
_cell.angle_gamma   90.00
#
_symmetry.space_group_name_H-M   'P 1'
#
loop_
_entity.id
_entity.type
_entity.pdbx_description
1 polymer ?
#
loop_
_entity_poly.entity_id
_entity_poly.type
_entity_poly.pdbx_seq_one_letter_code
_entity_poly.pdbx_strand_id
1 'polypeptide(L)'
;AAARRLGAFALVVEPHAVDAEDARTALARAGFALFPLDVQPRRTIVVSLTGAEEDILARMKQKTRYNVRLAQKKGVTVRRGDERDAELYYSLMHATAVRDGFSIHPAAYYRDFLRLFTGGNGTGALFLAEAAGRPLAALIATAVGREAVYLYGASADDGRELMPTYLLQWEAMRWARAHGCDRYDLWGVPDEDEDTLEAGFESRHDGLWGVYRFKRGFGGALVRSVGAWVRPLSLPRWWAYRTALRRTGRHGLAA
;
A
#
# COMPACT_ATOMS: atom_id res chain seq x y z
N ALA A 1 -10.71 -28.27 -2.16
CA ALA A 1 -12.10 -28.75 -2.03
C ALA A 1 -13.11 -27.60 -2.13
N ALA A 2 -13.02 -26.52 -1.30
CA ALA A 2 -13.98 -25.41 -1.26
C ALA A 2 -14.14 -24.69 -2.61
N ALA A 3 -13.05 -24.25 -3.23
CA ALA A 3 -13.09 -23.55 -4.52
C ALA A 3 -13.79 -24.35 -5.63
N ARG A 4 -13.58 -25.66 -5.68
CA ARG A 4 -14.29 -26.52 -6.66
C ARG A 4 -15.80 -26.59 -6.39
N ARG A 5 -16.22 -26.61 -5.12
CA ARG A 5 -17.65 -26.56 -4.75
C ARG A 5 -18.32 -25.25 -5.16
N LEU A 6 -17.56 -24.15 -5.20
CA LEU A 6 -18.02 -22.85 -5.69
C LEU A 6 -17.96 -22.71 -7.22
N GLY A 7 -17.65 -23.79 -7.96
CA GLY A 7 -17.57 -23.76 -9.42
C GLY A 7 -16.33 -23.07 -9.98
N ALA A 8 -15.34 -22.73 -9.12
CA ALA A 8 -14.10 -22.12 -9.59
C ALA A 8 -13.32 -23.07 -10.51
N PHE A 9 -12.82 -22.55 -11.61
CA PHE A 9 -12.00 -23.30 -12.58
C PHE A 9 -10.50 -23.10 -12.39
N ALA A 10 -10.08 -22.09 -11.61
CA ALA A 10 -8.71 -21.81 -11.22
C ALA A 10 -8.68 -21.16 -9.84
N LEU A 11 -7.56 -21.26 -9.16
CA LEU A 11 -7.25 -20.53 -7.94
C LEU A 11 -6.02 -19.66 -8.23
N VAL A 12 -6.16 -18.37 -8.10
CA VAL A 12 -5.04 -17.41 -8.17
C VAL A 12 -4.75 -16.96 -6.75
N VAL A 13 -3.48 -16.91 -6.39
CA VAL A 13 -3.01 -16.46 -5.08
C VAL A 13 -1.84 -15.50 -5.28
N GLU A 14 -1.77 -14.49 -4.46
CA GLU A 14 -0.61 -13.60 -4.31
C GLU A 14 -0.16 -13.67 -2.85
N PRO A 15 0.72 -14.64 -2.52
CA PRO A 15 1.17 -14.81 -1.14
C PRO A 15 1.99 -13.60 -0.70
N HIS A 16 1.78 -13.16 0.54
CA HIS A 16 2.63 -12.18 1.19
C HIS A 16 3.95 -12.83 1.59
N ALA A 17 4.78 -13.12 0.60
CA ALA A 17 6.08 -13.78 0.75
C ALA A 17 7.11 -13.09 -0.14
N VAL A 18 8.33 -12.99 0.39
CA VAL A 18 9.48 -12.47 -0.36
C VAL A 18 9.78 -13.39 -1.53
N ASP A 19 10.20 -12.82 -2.65
CA ASP A 19 10.60 -13.53 -3.87
C ASP A 19 11.93 -14.28 -3.63
N ALA A 20 11.81 -15.49 -3.10
CA ALA A 20 12.91 -16.39 -2.78
C ALA A 20 12.65 -17.80 -3.33
N GLU A 21 13.73 -18.57 -3.54
CA GLU A 21 13.68 -19.89 -4.16
C GLU A 21 12.84 -20.88 -3.37
N ASP A 22 12.90 -20.83 -2.04
CA ASP A 22 12.11 -21.69 -1.15
C ASP A 22 10.60 -21.42 -1.29
N ALA A 23 10.19 -20.14 -1.37
CA ALA A 23 8.80 -19.75 -1.57
C ALA A 23 8.28 -20.21 -2.95
N ARG A 24 9.08 -20.02 -4.01
CA ARG A 24 8.74 -20.48 -5.37
C ARG A 24 8.62 -22.00 -5.43
N THR A 25 9.57 -22.70 -4.82
CA THR A 25 9.57 -24.16 -4.75
C THR A 25 8.36 -24.69 -3.96
N ALA A 26 8.00 -24.09 -2.84
CA ALA A 26 6.83 -24.47 -2.07
C ALA A 26 5.53 -24.31 -2.89
N LEU A 27 5.38 -23.21 -3.61
CA LEU A 27 4.23 -22.97 -4.48
C LEU A 27 4.17 -23.97 -5.64
N ALA A 28 5.31 -24.23 -6.29
CA ALA A 28 5.39 -25.21 -7.37
C ALA A 28 5.03 -26.62 -6.88
N ARG A 29 5.56 -27.06 -5.73
CA ARG A 29 5.19 -28.34 -5.09
C ARG A 29 3.71 -28.42 -4.73
N ALA A 30 3.07 -27.30 -4.39
CA ALA A 30 1.64 -27.22 -4.15
C ALA A 30 0.80 -27.23 -5.45
N GLY A 31 1.44 -27.36 -6.62
CA GLY A 31 0.78 -27.42 -7.93
C GLY A 31 0.37 -26.05 -8.49
N PHE A 32 0.97 -24.97 -8.01
CA PHE A 32 0.83 -23.64 -8.60
C PHE A 32 1.93 -23.40 -9.64
N ALA A 33 1.60 -22.62 -10.64
CA ALA A 33 2.54 -22.07 -11.63
C ALA A 33 2.51 -20.53 -11.56
N LEU A 34 3.60 -19.88 -11.94
CA LEU A 34 3.67 -18.43 -12.01
C LEU A 34 2.56 -17.90 -12.93
N PHE A 35 1.86 -16.87 -12.46
CA PHE A 35 0.82 -16.17 -13.21
C PHE A 35 1.35 -14.79 -13.63
N PRO A 36 1.23 -14.41 -14.91
CA PRO A 36 1.86 -13.19 -15.42
C PRO A 36 1.12 -11.90 -15.08
N LEU A 37 -0.02 -11.99 -14.39
CA LEU A 37 -0.87 -10.83 -14.06
C LEU A 37 -0.92 -10.67 -12.54
N ASP A 38 -0.13 -9.75 -12.02
CA ASP A 38 -0.18 -9.37 -10.63
C ASP A 38 -1.31 -8.34 -10.41
N VAL A 39 -2.09 -8.50 -9.35
CA VAL A 39 -3.08 -7.52 -8.88
C VAL A 39 -2.39 -6.56 -7.92
N GLN A 40 -1.50 -7.08 -7.08
CA GLN A 40 -0.76 -6.29 -6.12
C GLN A 40 0.61 -5.86 -6.69
N PRO A 41 1.11 -4.68 -6.30
CA PRO A 41 2.47 -4.28 -6.66
C PRO A 41 3.49 -5.32 -6.18
N ARG A 42 4.38 -5.73 -7.07
CA ARG A 42 5.39 -6.75 -6.75
C ARG A 42 6.51 -6.24 -5.86
N ARG A 43 6.76 -4.94 -5.88
CA ARG A 43 7.86 -4.34 -5.12
C ARG A 43 7.32 -3.29 -4.17
N THR A 44 7.87 -3.28 -2.97
CA THR A 44 7.51 -2.38 -1.90
C THR A 44 8.74 -1.90 -1.13
N ILE A 45 8.55 -0.91 -0.24
CA ILE A 45 9.55 -0.47 0.72
C ILE A 45 9.06 -0.81 2.13
N VAL A 46 9.82 -1.64 2.83
CA VAL A 46 9.52 -2.04 4.21
C VAL A 46 10.44 -1.33 5.18
N VAL A 47 9.87 -0.52 6.07
CA VAL A 47 10.59 0.23 7.11
C VAL A 47 10.64 -0.61 8.38
N SER A 48 11.83 -0.79 8.94
CA SER A 48 11.98 -1.40 10.27
C SER A 48 11.50 -0.43 11.35
N LEU A 49 10.63 -0.91 12.24
CA LEU A 49 10.13 -0.17 13.39
C LEU A 49 10.83 -0.54 14.69
N THR A 50 11.92 -1.31 14.63
CA THR A 50 12.70 -1.71 15.81
C THR A 50 13.55 -0.57 16.34
N GLY A 51 13.84 -0.59 17.65
CA GLY A 51 14.59 0.46 18.35
C GLY A 51 13.71 1.59 18.92
N ALA A 52 14.31 2.66 19.36
CA ALA A 52 13.61 3.86 19.82
C ALA A 52 13.04 4.69 18.64
N GLU A 53 12.19 5.66 18.91
CA GLU A 53 11.64 6.55 17.87
C GLU A 53 12.76 7.33 17.16
N GLU A 54 13.75 7.73 17.91
CA GLU A 54 14.94 8.42 17.42
C GLU A 54 15.74 7.57 16.42
N ASP A 55 15.83 6.26 16.66
CA ASP A 55 16.51 5.31 15.76
C ASP A 55 15.74 5.19 14.42
N ILE A 56 14.42 5.14 14.48
CA ILE A 56 13.59 5.09 13.27
C ILE A 56 13.74 6.38 12.47
N LEU A 57 13.66 7.53 13.15
CA LEU A 57 13.88 8.83 12.52
C LEU A 57 15.30 8.95 11.95
N ALA A 58 16.32 8.42 12.63
CA ALA A 58 17.72 8.47 12.17
C ALA A 58 17.92 7.70 10.86
N ARG A 59 17.19 6.60 10.64
CA ARG A 59 17.22 5.82 9.39
C ARG A 59 16.55 6.53 8.20
N MET A 60 15.65 7.48 8.44
CA MET A 60 15.05 8.29 7.37
C MET A 60 16.09 9.20 6.72
N LYS A 61 15.90 9.53 5.44
CA LYS A 61 16.71 10.57 4.75
C LYS A 61 16.50 11.92 5.43
N GLN A 62 17.54 12.74 5.45
CA GLN A 62 17.55 14.05 6.16
C GLN A 62 16.33 14.92 5.82
N LYS A 63 15.98 15.01 4.52
CA LYS A 63 14.84 15.78 4.05
C LYS A 63 13.49 15.27 4.61
N THR A 64 13.34 13.96 4.74
CA THR A 64 12.12 13.34 5.32
C THR A 64 11.99 13.68 6.79
N ARG A 65 13.06 13.51 7.59
CA ARG A 65 13.08 13.92 9.01
C ARG A 65 12.76 15.42 9.18
N TYR A 66 13.35 16.24 8.32
CA TYR A 66 13.07 17.67 8.31
C TYR A 66 11.60 17.95 8.05
N ASN A 67 10.98 17.30 7.04
CA ASN A 67 9.60 17.51 6.68
C ASN A 67 8.62 17.05 7.77
N VAL A 68 8.90 15.94 8.48
CA VAL A 68 8.11 15.52 9.64
C VAL A 68 8.09 16.61 10.72
N ARG A 69 9.28 17.15 11.08
CA ARG A 69 9.40 18.20 12.08
C ARG A 69 8.81 19.54 11.61
N LEU A 70 8.95 19.84 10.32
CA LEU A 70 8.39 21.05 9.71
C LEU A 70 6.86 21.05 9.78
N ALA A 71 6.23 19.91 9.49
CA ALA A 71 4.77 19.79 9.60
C ALA A 71 4.29 20.11 11.02
N GLN A 72 4.92 19.51 12.02
CA GLN A 72 4.61 19.80 13.43
C GLN A 72 4.82 21.29 13.77
N LYS A 73 5.95 21.87 13.35
CA LYS A 73 6.27 23.29 13.59
C LYS A 73 5.26 24.22 12.93
N LYS A 74 4.70 23.84 11.78
CA LYS A 74 3.69 24.60 11.04
C LYS A 74 2.26 24.38 11.54
N GLY A 75 2.08 23.69 12.68
CA GLY A 75 0.79 23.48 13.32
C GLY A 75 -0.07 22.40 12.67
N VAL A 76 0.53 21.51 11.87
CA VAL A 76 -0.18 20.30 11.40
C VAL A 76 -0.36 19.34 12.59
N THR A 77 -1.59 18.92 12.82
CA THR A 77 -1.96 17.90 13.81
C THR A 77 -2.49 16.66 13.11
N VAL A 78 -2.33 15.51 13.73
CA VAL A 78 -2.88 14.24 13.22
C VAL A 78 -3.81 13.65 14.25
N ARG A 79 -5.04 13.37 13.83
CA ARG A 79 -6.03 12.65 14.65
C ARG A 79 -6.38 11.30 14.05
N ARG A 80 -6.89 10.41 14.88
CA ARG A 80 -7.56 9.18 14.44
C ARG A 80 -8.95 9.52 13.92
N GLY A 81 -9.31 8.88 12.82
CA GLY A 81 -10.65 8.93 12.27
C GLY A 81 -11.39 7.61 12.44
N ASP A 82 -12.69 7.65 12.18
CA ASP A 82 -13.59 6.50 12.20
C ASP A 82 -14.56 6.51 11.01
N GLU A 83 -15.62 5.70 11.06
CA GLU A 83 -16.64 5.61 10.00
C GLU A 83 -17.30 6.96 9.69
N ARG A 84 -17.42 7.85 10.68
CA ARG A 84 -18.03 9.19 10.50
C ARG A 84 -17.19 10.10 9.60
N ASP A 85 -15.90 9.81 9.48
CA ASP A 85 -14.97 10.52 8.60
C ASP A 85 -14.94 9.96 7.16
N ALA A 86 -15.77 8.98 6.82
CA ALA A 86 -15.73 8.30 5.52
C ALA A 86 -15.93 9.24 4.34
N GLU A 87 -16.85 10.19 4.45
CA GLU A 87 -17.11 11.18 3.38
C GLU A 87 -15.95 12.18 3.23
N LEU A 88 -15.38 12.62 4.35
CA LEU A 88 -14.20 13.46 4.34
C LEU A 88 -13.01 12.74 3.70
N TYR A 89 -12.75 11.50 4.12
CA TYR A 89 -11.73 10.67 3.52
C TYR A 89 -11.94 10.49 2.01
N TYR A 90 -13.18 10.17 1.60
CA TYR A 90 -13.52 9.98 0.19
C TYR A 90 -13.30 11.25 -0.63
N SER A 91 -13.65 12.42 -0.11
CA SER A 91 -13.42 13.69 -0.81
C SER A 91 -11.94 13.96 -1.07
N LEU A 92 -11.06 13.70 -0.08
CA LEU A 92 -9.60 13.81 -0.24
C LEU A 92 -9.07 12.77 -1.24
N MET A 93 -9.58 11.54 -1.18
CA MET A 93 -9.19 10.46 -2.09
C MET A 93 -9.61 10.78 -3.54
N HIS A 94 -10.82 11.33 -3.74
CA HIS A 94 -11.30 11.74 -5.04
C HIS A 94 -10.44 12.87 -5.64
N ALA A 95 -10.12 13.90 -4.84
CA ALA A 95 -9.23 14.99 -5.27
C ALA A 95 -7.85 14.44 -5.68
N THR A 96 -7.30 13.51 -4.89
CA THR A 96 -6.02 12.86 -5.19
C THR A 96 -6.10 12.06 -6.50
N ALA A 97 -7.16 11.27 -6.69
CA ALA A 97 -7.36 10.45 -7.88
C ALA A 97 -7.50 11.28 -9.17
N VAL A 98 -8.25 12.37 -9.10
CA VAL A 98 -8.40 13.31 -10.24
C VAL A 98 -7.06 13.95 -10.59
N ARG A 99 -6.32 14.44 -9.60
CA ARG A 99 -5.02 15.07 -9.81
C ARG A 99 -3.98 14.09 -10.37
N ASP A 100 -3.91 12.88 -9.84
CA ASP A 100 -2.84 11.92 -10.12
C ASP A 100 -3.25 10.88 -11.19
N GLY A 101 -4.51 10.94 -11.70
CA GLY A 101 -4.97 10.18 -12.87
C GLY A 101 -5.17 8.68 -12.61
N PHE A 102 -5.62 8.26 -11.43
CA PHE A 102 -5.89 6.85 -11.13
C PHE A 102 -7.34 6.59 -10.68
N SER A 103 -7.77 5.33 -10.79
CA SER A 103 -9.11 4.90 -10.37
C SER A 103 -9.14 4.60 -8.88
N ILE A 104 -10.29 4.88 -8.25
CA ILE A 104 -10.56 4.61 -6.84
C ILE A 104 -11.80 3.75 -6.66
N HIS A 105 -11.93 3.11 -5.52
CA HIS A 105 -13.14 2.40 -5.15
C HIS A 105 -14.31 3.36 -4.89
N PRO A 106 -15.57 2.90 -4.98
CA PRO A 106 -16.73 3.71 -4.58
C PRO A 106 -16.67 4.10 -3.09
N ALA A 107 -17.32 5.22 -2.72
CA ALA A 107 -17.36 5.70 -1.33
C ALA A 107 -17.84 4.63 -0.32
N ALA A 108 -18.82 3.80 -0.73
CA ALA A 108 -19.32 2.70 0.10
C ALA A 108 -18.23 1.70 0.51
N TYR A 109 -17.27 1.42 -0.38
CA TYR A 109 -16.14 0.53 -0.06
C TYR A 109 -15.31 1.07 1.11
N TYR A 110 -14.95 2.35 1.08
CA TYR A 110 -14.16 2.96 2.15
C TYR A 110 -14.95 3.07 3.47
N ARG A 111 -16.25 3.37 3.40
CA ARG A 111 -17.12 3.37 4.58
C ARG A 111 -17.19 1.98 5.22
N ASP A 112 -17.41 0.94 4.41
CA ASP A 112 -17.45 -0.44 4.89
C ASP A 112 -16.10 -0.87 5.47
N PHE A 113 -14.98 -0.48 4.82
CA PHE A 113 -13.65 -0.71 5.35
C PHE A 113 -13.48 -0.07 6.74
N LEU A 114 -13.79 1.22 6.87
CA LEU A 114 -13.65 1.93 8.15
C LEU A 114 -14.52 1.31 9.23
N ARG A 115 -15.77 0.98 8.92
CA ARG A 115 -16.68 0.31 9.86
C ARG A 115 -16.14 -1.03 10.35
N LEU A 116 -15.58 -1.85 9.46
CA LEU A 116 -15.13 -3.20 9.78
C LEU A 116 -13.76 -3.22 10.47
N PHE A 117 -12.86 -2.32 10.13
CA PHE A 117 -11.45 -2.42 10.50
C PHE A 117 -10.97 -1.37 11.50
N THR A 118 -11.68 -0.24 11.70
CA THR A 118 -11.23 0.82 12.62
C THR A 118 -11.90 0.80 13.98
N GLY A 119 -12.96 0.00 14.18
CA GLY A 119 -13.70 -0.11 15.44
C GLY A 119 -13.14 -1.16 16.39
N GLY A 120 -13.15 -0.90 17.69
CA GLY A 120 -12.82 -1.87 18.74
C GLY A 120 -11.41 -2.48 18.60
N ASN A 121 -11.36 -3.82 18.46
CA ASN A 121 -10.12 -4.56 18.21
C ASN A 121 -9.74 -4.60 16.73
N GLY A 122 -10.19 -3.63 15.94
CA GLY A 122 -9.94 -3.56 14.51
C GLY A 122 -8.45 -3.45 14.19
N THR A 123 -8.07 -4.12 13.12
CA THR A 123 -6.70 -4.15 12.61
C THR A 123 -6.37 -2.96 11.71
N GLY A 124 -7.29 -2.02 11.55
CA GLY A 124 -7.15 -0.85 10.68
C GLY A 124 -7.17 0.48 11.43
N ALA A 125 -6.64 1.50 10.78
CA ALA A 125 -6.60 2.86 11.30
C ALA A 125 -6.75 3.88 10.17
N LEU A 126 -7.64 4.86 10.37
CA LEU A 126 -7.67 6.09 9.60
C LEU A 126 -6.93 7.18 10.37
N PHE A 127 -6.03 7.87 9.69
CA PHE A 127 -5.34 9.06 10.19
C PHE A 127 -5.74 10.25 9.31
N LEU A 128 -6.00 11.39 9.95
CA LEU A 128 -6.35 12.64 9.30
C LEU A 128 -5.37 13.72 9.76
N ALA A 129 -4.68 14.34 8.82
CA ALA A 129 -3.82 15.49 9.08
C ALA A 129 -4.60 16.76 8.82
N GLU A 130 -4.57 17.68 9.78
CA GLU A 130 -5.33 18.93 9.78
C GLU A 130 -4.44 20.10 10.18
N ALA A 131 -4.71 21.28 9.64
CA ALA A 131 -4.12 22.54 10.12
C ALA A 131 -5.19 23.64 10.10
N ALA A 132 -5.27 24.43 11.19
CA ALA A 132 -6.29 25.46 11.38
C ALA A 132 -7.72 24.97 11.10
N GLY A 133 -8.06 23.75 11.55
CA GLY A 133 -9.36 23.12 11.36
C GLY A 133 -9.67 22.63 9.94
N ARG A 134 -8.71 22.70 9.02
CA ARG A 134 -8.88 22.21 7.64
C ARG A 134 -8.19 20.87 7.45
N PRO A 135 -8.87 19.86 6.87
CA PRO A 135 -8.26 18.58 6.51
C PRO A 135 -7.31 18.77 5.32
N LEU A 136 -6.09 18.28 5.45
CA LEU A 136 -5.03 18.43 4.44
C LEU A 136 -4.66 17.09 3.79
N ALA A 137 -4.70 16.00 4.55
CA ALA A 137 -4.36 14.69 4.04
C ALA A 137 -4.96 13.59 4.92
N ALA A 138 -5.08 12.40 4.36
CA ALA A 138 -5.57 11.23 5.06
C ALA A 138 -4.74 9.99 4.70
N LEU A 139 -4.70 9.02 5.61
CA LEU A 139 -3.98 7.77 5.45
C LEU A 139 -4.77 6.64 6.10
N ILE A 140 -4.95 5.53 5.38
CA ILE A 140 -5.43 4.26 5.95
C ILE A 140 -4.27 3.29 6.04
N ALA A 141 -4.08 2.73 7.23
CA ALA A 141 -3.15 1.64 7.48
C ALA A 141 -3.85 0.46 8.16
N THR A 142 -3.29 -0.73 7.97
CA THR A 142 -3.70 -1.95 8.69
C THR A 142 -2.51 -2.54 9.43
N ALA A 143 -2.77 -3.29 10.50
CA ALA A 143 -1.77 -4.01 11.27
C ALA A 143 -2.23 -5.46 11.48
N VAL A 144 -1.42 -6.43 11.05
CA VAL A 144 -1.69 -7.85 11.20
C VAL A 144 -0.41 -8.54 11.67
N GLY A 145 -0.48 -9.20 12.82
CA GLY A 145 0.70 -9.82 13.42
C GLY A 145 1.76 -8.77 13.75
N ARG A 146 2.94 -8.90 13.15
CA ARG A 146 4.09 -7.99 13.40
C ARG A 146 4.29 -6.95 12.29
N GLU A 147 3.36 -6.85 11.36
CA GLU A 147 3.48 -5.95 10.22
C GLU A 147 2.28 -5.01 10.11
N ALA A 148 2.56 -3.75 9.83
CA ALA A 148 1.54 -2.80 9.41
C ALA A 148 1.79 -2.39 7.96
N VAL A 149 0.70 -2.11 7.25
CA VAL A 149 0.72 -1.78 5.83
C VAL A 149 0.01 -0.45 5.59
N TYR A 150 0.64 0.46 4.87
CA TYR A 150 0.06 1.67 4.32
C TYR A 150 -0.77 1.32 3.07
N LEU A 151 -2.08 1.23 3.21
CA LEU A 151 -2.96 0.82 2.11
C LEU A 151 -3.33 1.96 1.17
N TYR A 152 -3.79 3.07 1.73
CA TYR A 152 -4.32 4.19 0.95
C TYR A 152 -3.88 5.52 1.54
N GLY A 153 -3.48 6.45 0.68
CA GLY A 153 -3.17 7.82 1.05
C GLY A 153 -3.85 8.82 0.15
N ALA A 154 -4.30 9.91 0.74
CA ALA A 154 -4.96 11.00 0.07
C ALA A 154 -4.43 12.35 0.55
N SER A 155 -4.46 13.37 -0.30
CA SER A 155 -4.08 14.73 0.08
C SER A 155 -4.88 15.76 -0.70
N ALA A 156 -5.22 16.85 -0.04
CA ALA A 156 -5.76 18.03 -0.69
C ALA A 156 -4.71 18.66 -1.64
N ASP A 157 -5.16 19.51 -2.54
CA ASP A 157 -4.28 20.29 -3.40
C ASP A 157 -3.61 21.42 -2.63
N ASP A 158 -4.34 22.03 -1.71
CA ASP A 158 -3.87 23.10 -0.83
C ASP A 158 -3.12 22.56 0.39
N GLY A 159 -2.19 23.35 0.93
CA GLY A 159 -1.49 23.04 2.18
C GLY A 159 -0.41 21.97 2.05
N ARG A 160 -0.01 21.58 0.84
CA ARG A 160 1.07 20.60 0.61
C ARG A 160 2.42 21.09 1.11
N GLU A 161 2.65 22.40 1.13
CA GLU A 161 3.83 23.07 1.69
C GLU A 161 3.93 22.93 3.21
N LEU A 162 2.85 22.50 3.88
CA LEU A 162 2.84 22.17 5.31
C LEU A 162 3.33 20.74 5.59
N MET A 163 3.63 19.96 4.54
CA MET A 163 4.16 18.58 4.61
C MET A 163 3.27 17.58 5.40
N PRO A 164 1.91 17.63 5.30
CA PRO A 164 1.02 16.83 6.13
C PRO A 164 1.22 15.32 5.93
N THR A 165 1.52 14.87 4.71
CA THR A 165 1.71 13.45 4.38
C THR A 165 2.93 12.84 5.06
N TYR A 166 3.98 13.62 5.33
CA TYR A 166 5.15 13.14 6.07
C TYR A 166 4.82 12.89 7.54
N LEU A 167 4.05 13.78 8.15
CA LEU A 167 3.61 13.61 9.54
C LEU A 167 2.61 12.45 9.66
N LEU A 168 1.71 12.27 8.69
CA LEU A 168 0.79 11.12 8.66
C LEU A 168 1.53 9.79 8.67
N GLN A 169 2.54 9.63 7.82
CA GLN A 169 3.35 8.40 7.77
C GLN A 169 4.06 8.16 9.10
N TRP A 170 4.61 9.22 9.71
CA TRP A 170 5.26 9.09 11.01
C TRP A 170 4.29 8.66 12.11
N GLU A 171 3.11 9.26 12.19
CA GLU A 171 2.09 8.89 13.19
C GLU A 171 1.53 7.48 12.94
N ALA A 172 1.41 7.05 11.68
CA ALA A 172 1.04 5.68 11.35
C ALA A 172 2.12 4.66 11.78
N MET A 173 3.40 4.97 11.62
CA MET A 173 4.52 4.13 12.12
C MET A 173 4.51 4.04 13.65
N ARG A 174 4.26 5.15 14.36
CA ARG A 174 4.13 5.17 15.82
C ARG A 174 2.97 4.30 16.29
N TRP A 175 1.83 4.42 15.61
CA TRP A 175 0.66 3.58 15.87
C TRP A 175 0.97 2.10 15.64
N ALA A 176 1.63 1.75 14.53
CA ALA A 176 2.00 0.39 14.23
C ALA A 176 2.88 -0.23 15.33
N ARG A 177 3.87 0.52 15.83
CA ARG A 177 4.70 0.09 16.98
C ARG A 177 3.86 -0.14 18.22
N ALA A 178 2.96 0.77 18.56
CA ALA A 178 2.07 0.62 19.71
C ALA A 178 1.14 -0.61 19.60
N HIS A 179 0.92 -1.12 18.37
CA HIS A 179 0.19 -2.37 18.09
C HIS A 179 1.10 -3.60 17.95
N GLY A 180 2.37 -3.50 18.36
CA GLY A 180 3.31 -4.62 18.37
C GLY A 180 3.95 -4.94 17.02
N CYS A 181 3.80 -4.10 16.01
CA CYS A 181 4.46 -4.28 14.73
C CYS A 181 5.95 -3.89 14.82
N ASP A 182 6.81 -4.68 14.18
CA ASP A 182 8.25 -4.39 14.05
C ASP A 182 8.62 -3.91 12.65
N ARG A 183 7.66 -3.88 11.72
CA ARG A 183 7.84 -3.40 10.35
C ARG A 183 6.60 -2.69 9.83
N TYR A 184 6.84 -1.77 8.90
CA TYR A 184 5.82 -0.97 8.25
C TYR A 184 6.05 -0.98 6.74
N ASP A 185 5.14 -1.61 6.03
CA ASP A 185 5.16 -1.68 4.57
C ASP A 185 4.53 -0.42 3.98
N LEU A 186 5.33 0.34 3.25
CA LEU A 186 4.88 1.53 2.54
C LEU A 186 4.09 1.23 1.27
N TRP A 187 3.91 -0.06 0.93
CA TRP A 187 3.22 -0.54 -0.27
C TRP A 187 3.92 -0.19 -1.58
N GLY A 188 3.25 -0.41 -2.70
CA GLY A 188 3.80 -0.44 -4.05
C GLY A 188 4.75 0.68 -4.45
N VAL A 189 5.83 0.28 -5.11
CA VAL A 189 6.76 1.09 -5.88
C VAL A 189 6.99 0.44 -7.25
N PRO A 190 7.64 1.10 -8.23
CA PRO A 190 7.95 0.46 -9.51
C PRO A 190 8.75 -0.84 -9.33
N ASP A 191 8.45 -1.88 -10.12
CA ASP A 191 9.14 -3.19 -10.04
C ASP A 191 10.49 -3.15 -10.78
N GLU A 192 11.37 -2.27 -10.33
CA GLU A 192 12.74 -2.08 -10.82
C GLU A 192 13.75 -2.35 -9.71
N ASP A 193 15.00 -2.64 -10.05
CA ASP A 193 16.06 -2.75 -9.05
C ASP A 193 16.42 -1.40 -8.41
N GLU A 194 17.17 -1.42 -7.31
CA GLU A 194 17.49 -0.23 -6.54
C GLU A 194 18.30 0.79 -7.34
N ASP A 195 19.25 0.33 -8.14
CA ASP A 195 20.11 1.22 -8.95
C ASP A 195 19.28 1.96 -10.01
N THR A 196 18.38 1.25 -10.68
CA THR A 196 17.44 1.83 -11.66
C THR A 196 16.51 2.84 -10.96
N LEU A 197 15.97 2.48 -9.80
CA LEU A 197 15.07 3.36 -9.04
C LEU A 197 15.79 4.64 -8.58
N GLU A 198 17.00 4.52 -8.05
CA GLU A 198 17.79 5.68 -7.59
C GLU A 198 18.29 6.57 -8.75
N ALA A 199 18.56 5.99 -9.91
CA ALA A 199 18.91 6.77 -11.09
C ALA A 199 17.72 7.52 -11.71
N GLY A 200 16.52 6.94 -11.62
CA GLY A 200 15.33 7.44 -12.33
C GLY A 200 14.38 8.35 -11.54
N PHE A 201 14.43 8.35 -10.20
CA PHE A 201 13.37 8.95 -9.36
C PHE A 201 13.23 10.48 -9.49
N GLU A 202 14.24 11.19 -9.97
CA GLU A 202 14.16 12.64 -10.18
C GLU A 202 13.55 13.01 -11.53
N SER A 203 13.77 12.17 -12.55
CA SER A 203 13.39 12.44 -13.93
C SER A 203 12.07 11.76 -14.34
N ARG A 204 11.70 10.65 -13.69
CA ARG A 204 10.47 9.90 -14.00
C ARG A 204 9.33 10.28 -13.08
N HIS A 205 8.15 10.46 -13.68
CA HIS A 205 6.92 10.85 -12.98
C HIS A 205 5.72 9.95 -13.34
N ASP A 206 5.93 8.97 -14.23
CA ASP A 206 4.93 8.02 -14.70
C ASP A 206 4.63 6.94 -13.64
N GLY A 207 3.42 6.43 -13.60
CA GLY A 207 3.03 5.31 -12.74
C GLY A 207 3.38 5.54 -11.27
N LEU A 208 4.16 4.62 -10.68
CA LEU A 208 4.55 4.66 -9.26
C LEU A 208 5.85 5.44 -8.96
N TRP A 209 6.47 6.10 -9.95
CA TRP A 209 7.74 6.81 -9.75
C TRP A 209 7.62 8.00 -8.81
N GLY A 210 6.53 8.78 -8.92
CA GLY A 210 6.26 9.86 -7.97
C GLY A 210 6.08 9.36 -6.54
N VAL A 211 5.44 8.20 -6.39
CA VAL A 211 5.24 7.53 -5.11
C VAL A 211 6.57 7.00 -4.55
N TYR A 212 7.44 6.42 -5.39
CA TYR A 212 8.77 5.99 -4.99
C TYR A 212 9.61 7.15 -4.45
N ARG A 213 9.61 8.29 -5.15
CA ARG A 213 10.32 9.51 -4.71
C ARG A 213 9.94 9.92 -3.27
N PHE A 214 8.68 9.75 -2.89
CA PHE A 214 8.19 10.02 -1.53
C PHE A 214 8.63 8.92 -0.55
N LYS A 215 8.33 7.65 -0.87
CA LYS A 215 8.51 6.50 0.03
C LYS A 215 9.98 6.21 0.36
N ARG A 216 10.89 6.36 -0.62
CA ARG A 216 12.34 6.12 -0.43
C ARG A 216 12.96 6.96 0.70
N GLY A 217 12.30 8.05 1.06
CA GLY A 217 12.77 8.95 2.12
C GLY A 217 12.64 8.38 3.53
N PHE A 218 11.78 7.39 3.75
CA PHE A 218 11.50 6.85 5.09
C PHE A 218 12.52 5.79 5.56
N GLY A 219 13.52 5.43 4.75
CA GLY A 219 14.67 4.62 5.19
C GLY A 219 14.35 3.13 5.32
N GLY A 220 13.46 2.61 4.49
CA GLY A 220 13.16 1.19 4.38
C GLY A 220 14.02 0.46 3.36
N ALA A 221 13.92 -0.86 3.35
CA ALA A 221 14.51 -1.75 2.37
C ALA A 221 13.52 -2.06 1.25
N LEU A 222 14.02 -2.17 0.02
CA LEU A 222 13.24 -2.69 -1.10
C LEU A 222 13.00 -4.19 -0.91
N VAL A 223 11.74 -4.59 -0.99
CA VAL A 223 11.32 -5.99 -0.92
C VAL A 223 10.50 -6.32 -2.16
N ARG A 224 10.78 -7.44 -2.80
CA ARG A 224 10.01 -7.95 -3.93
C ARG A 224 9.21 -9.15 -3.51
N SER A 225 7.90 -9.15 -3.79
CA SER A 225 7.02 -10.28 -3.52
C SER A 225 7.19 -11.39 -4.55
N VAL A 226 6.84 -12.61 -4.16
CA VAL A 226 6.85 -13.79 -5.07
C VAL A 226 5.84 -13.64 -6.22
N GLY A 227 4.92 -12.66 -6.14
CA GLY A 227 3.92 -12.32 -7.16
C GLY A 227 2.74 -13.28 -7.22
N ALA A 228 2.01 -13.22 -8.33
CA ALA A 228 0.82 -14.01 -8.57
C ALA A 228 1.15 -15.44 -9.03
N TRP A 229 0.44 -16.40 -8.46
CA TRP A 229 0.56 -17.81 -8.80
C TRP A 229 -0.82 -18.40 -9.05
N VAL A 230 -0.93 -19.29 -10.01
CA VAL A 230 -2.21 -19.92 -10.40
C VAL A 230 -2.15 -21.43 -10.32
N ARG A 231 -3.21 -22.01 -9.79
CA ARG A 231 -3.47 -23.45 -9.85
C ARG A 231 -4.78 -23.71 -10.60
N PRO A 232 -4.71 -24.26 -11.83
CA PRO A 232 -5.91 -24.66 -12.55
C PRO A 232 -6.65 -25.78 -11.81
N LEU A 233 -7.97 -25.65 -11.68
CA LEU A 233 -8.85 -26.65 -11.08
C LEU A 233 -9.63 -27.41 -12.16
N SER A 234 -9.79 -26.80 -13.36
CA SER A 234 -10.35 -27.39 -14.57
C SER A 234 -9.51 -26.96 -15.77
N LEU A 235 -8.71 -27.87 -16.32
CA LEU A 235 -7.82 -27.57 -17.45
C LEU A 235 -8.56 -27.04 -18.68
N PRO A 236 -9.71 -27.62 -19.13
CA PRO A 236 -10.42 -27.11 -20.31
C PRO A 236 -10.91 -25.65 -20.12
N ARG A 237 -11.51 -25.36 -18.96
CA ARG A 237 -12.01 -24.00 -18.66
C ARG A 237 -10.84 -23.01 -18.51
N TRP A 238 -9.75 -23.43 -17.89
CA TRP A 238 -8.55 -22.61 -17.74
C TRP A 238 -7.94 -22.28 -19.13
N TRP A 239 -7.87 -23.25 -20.02
CA TRP A 239 -7.35 -23.03 -21.37
C TRP A 239 -8.23 -22.05 -22.18
N ALA A 240 -9.55 -22.22 -22.12
CA ALA A 240 -10.50 -21.31 -22.76
C ALA A 240 -10.35 -19.87 -22.21
N TYR A 241 -10.26 -19.71 -20.89
CA TYR A 241 -10.04 -18.42 -20.24
C TYR A 241 -8.71 -17.75 -20.67
N ARG A 242 -7.60 -18.49 -20.67
CA ARG A 242 -6.30 -17.97 -21.15
C ARG A 242 -6.35 -17.53 -22.61
N THR A 243 -7.06 -18.26 -23.44
CA THR A 243 -7.21 -17.93 -24.87
C THR A 243 -8.03 -16.64 -25.03
N ALA A 244 -9.09 -16.47 -24.24
CA ALA A 244 -9.88 -15.24 -24.22
C ALA A 244 -9.07 -14.04 -23.75
N LEU A 245 -8.30 -14.17 -22.67
CA LEU A 245 -7.43 -13.10 -22.16
C LEU A 245 -6.41 -12.62 -23.21
N ARG A 246 -5.77 -13.55 -23.93
CA ARG A 246 -4.82 -13.21 -25.00
C ARG A 246 -5.47 -12.42 -26.15
N ARG A 247 -6.76 -12.68 -26.45
CA ARG A 247 -7.51 -12.01 -27.53
C ARG A 247 -8.00 -10.62 -27.15
N THR A 248 -8.30 -10.39 -25.87
CA THR A 248 -8.87 -9.11 -25.41
C THR A 248 -7.83 -8.06 -25.08
N GLY A 249 -6.53 -8.40 -25.09
CA GLY A 249 -5.45 -7.47 -24.70
C GLY A 249 -5.55 -6.95 -23.26
N ARG A 250 -6.48 -7.49 -22.45
CA ARG A 250 -6.63 -7.10 -21.05
C ARG A 250 -5.52 -7.72 -20.22
N HIS A 251 -4.58 -6.89 -19.81
CA HIS A 251 -3.44 -7.24 -18.97
C HIS A 251 -3.72 -6.98 -17.48
N GLY A 252 -4.92 -7.26 -16.98
CA GLY A 252 -5.24 -7.08 -15.57
C GLY A 252 -6.50 -7.84 -15.15
N LEU A 253 -6.49 -8.39 -13.92
CA LEU A 253 -7.66 -8.95 -13.24
C LEU A 253 -8.50 -7.86 -12.55
N ALA A 254 -8.03 -6.62 -12.55
CA ALA A 254 -8.73 -5.47 -11.99
C ALA A 254 -9.61 -4.84 -13.09
N ALA A 255 -10.90 -5.05 -13.00
CA ALA A 255 -11.96 -4.23 -13.58
C ALA A 255 -12.94 -3.86 -12.48
#